data_f38e8aa3ad8c09a33179532c91d6d2b5
#
_entry.id   f38e8aa3ad8c09a33179532c91d6d2b5
#
_cell.length_a   1.000
_cell.length_b   1.000
_cell.length_c   1.000
_cell.angle_alpha   90.00
_cell.angle_beta   90.00
_cell.angle_gamma   90.00
#
_symmetry.space_group_name_H-M   'P 1'
#
loop_
_entity.id
_entity.type
_entity.pdbx_description
1 polymer ?
#
loop_
_entity_poly.entity_id
_entity_poly.type
_entity_poly.pdbx_seq_one_letter_code
_entity_poly.pdbx_strand_id
1 'polypeptide(L)' 'MGEEEDQHALLDKLEHDLRSLEFNRPYEVIEIRKLHNKILDLKNKMQESDLAFGQV' A
#
# COMPACT_ATOMS: atom_id res chain seq x y z
N MET A 1 -11.47 1.44 -16.85
CA MET A 1 -11.57 2.03 -15.72
C MET A 1 -12.02 1.26 -14.63
N GLY A 2 -11.51 0.53 -14.08
CA GLY A 2 -11.92 -0.26 -13.02
C GLY A 2 -11.36 0.15 -11.73
N GLU A 3 -12.01 -0.33 -10.70
CA GLU A 3 -11.53 -0.13 -9.38
C GLU A 3 -10.20 -0.80 -9.16
N GLU A 4 -9.93 -1.82 -9.93
CA GLU A 4 -8.66 -2.52 -9.79
C GLU A 4 -7.49 -1.62 -10.13
N GLU A 5 -7.65 -0.83 -11.16
CA GLU A 5 -6.62 0.12 -11.51
C GLU A 5 -6.43 1.14 -10.41
N ASP A 6 -7.51 1.55 -9.80
CA ASP A 6 -7.43 2.52 -8.72
C ASP A 6 -6.67 1.96 -7.54
N GLN A 7 -6.87 0.69 -7.25
CA GLN A 7 -6.16 0.07 -6.14
C GLN A 7 -4.67 -0.02 -6.41
N HIS A 8 -4.31 -0.41 -7.61
CA HIS A 8 -2.90 -0.48 -7.97
C HIS A 8 -2.26 0.90 -7.98
N ALA A 9 -2.98 1.86 -8.50
CA ALA A 9 -2.48 3.22 -8.53
C ALA A 9 -2.31 3.76 -7.11
N LEU A 10 -3.25 3.45 -6.26
CA LEU A 10 -3.18 3.90 -4.87
C LEU A 10 -1.99 3.25 -4.16
N LEU A 11 -1.80 1.96 -4.36
CA LEU A 11 -0.68 1.26 -3.75
C LEU A 11 0.64 1.85 -4.21
N ASP A 12 0.74 2.08 -5.50
CA ASP A 12 1.95 2.65 -6.06
C ASP A 12 2.23 4.03 -5.46
N LYS A 13 1.20 4.82 -5.33
CA LYS A 13 1.34 6.15 -4.76
C LYS A 13 1.77 6.09 -3.29
N LEU A 14 1.17 5.18 -2.55
CA LEU A 14 1.53 5.03 -1.15
C LEU A 14 2.98 4.59 -0.99
N GLU A 15 3.42 3.67 -1.82
CA GLU A 15 4.80 3.21 -1.75
C GLU A 15 5.75 4.34 -2.12
N HIS A 16 5.39 5.13 -3.10
CA HIS A 16 6.19 6.26 -3.49
C HIS A 16 6.27 7.29 -2.36
N ASP A 17 5.14 7.53 -1.72
CA ASP A 17 5.11 8.45 -0.59
C ASP A 17 5.96 7.94 0.55
N LEU A 18 5.91 6.63 0.78
CA LEU A 18 6.70 6.05 1.86
C LEU A 18 8.19 6.24 1.61
N ARG A 19 8.62 5.96 0.40
CA ARG A 19 10.03 6.14 0.06
C ARG A 19 10.45 7.59 0.20
N SER A 20 9.61 8.47 -0.29
CA SER A 20 9.91 9.89 -0.22
C SER A 20 10.01 10.35 1.23
N LEU A 21 9.10 9.85 2.05
CA LEU A 21 9.10 10.21 3.46
C LEU A 21 10.34 9.68 4.17
N GLU A 22 10.70 8.44 3.89
CA GLU A 22 11.88 7.85 4.50
C GLU A 22 13.15 8.57 4.08
N PHE A 23 13.18 9.03 2.86
CA PHE A 23 14.35 9.71 2.34
C PHE A 23 14.45 11.14 2.86
N ASN A 24 13.33 11.85 2.85
CA ASN A 24 13.33 13.27 3.20
C ASN A 24 13.16 13.51 4.69
N ARG A 25 12.36 12.67 5.35
CA ARG A 25 12.06 12.86 6.75
C ARG A 25 12.16 11.54 7.52
N PRO A 26 13.36 10.97 7.57
CA PRO A 26 13.52 9.68 8.26
C PRO A 26 13.21 9.75 9.75
N TYR A 27 13.22 10.95 10.31
CA TYR A 27 12.92 11.11 11.73
C TYR A 27 11.42 11.07 12.02
N GLU A 28 10.59 11.12 10.99
CA GLU A 28 9.14 11.07 11.18
C GLU A 28 8.70 9.62 11.28
N VAL A 29 9.10 8.98 12.36
CA VAL A 29 8.89 7.54 12.52
C VAL A 29 7.41 7.20 12.56
N ILE A 30 6.62 8.02 13.23
CA ILE A 30 5.20 7.75 13.37
C ILE A 30 4.50 7.82 12.02
N GLU A 31 4.83 8.82 11.22
CA GLU A 31 4.24 8.96 9.90
C GLU A 31 4.65 7.80 8.99
N ILE A 32 5.91 7.41 9.08
CA ILE A 32 6.42 6.31 8.28
C ILE A 32 5.68 5.03 8.64
N ARG A 33 5.48 4.80 9.93
CA ARG A 33 4.79 3.61 10.39
C ARG A 33 3.34 3.59 9.94
N LYS A 34 2.67 4.73 10.02
CA LYS A 34 1.29 4.83 9.57
C LYS A 34 1.17 4.49 8.09
N LEU A 35 2.06 5.06 7.31
CA LEU A 35 2.03 4.84 5.87
C LEU A 35 2.35 3.39 5.55
N HIS A 36 3.32 2.84 6.26
CA HIS A 36 3.69 1.43 6.08
C HIS A 36 2.50 0.52 6.38
N ASN A 37 1.79 0.82 7.45
CA ASN A 37 0.62 0.03 7.82
C ASN A 37 -0.48 0.11 6.77
N LYS A 38 -0.68 1.28 6.19
CA LYS A 38 -1.66 1.43 5.13
C LYS A 38 -1.31 0.58 3.94
N ILE A 39 -0.04 0.55 3.59
CA ILE A 39 0.41 -0.25 2.46
C ILE A 39 0.19 -1.72 2.73
N LEU A 40 0.54 -2.17 3.94
CA LEU A 40 0.34 -3.56 4.31
C LEU A 40 -1.13 -3.94 4.26
N ASP A 41 -1.97 -3.07 4.79
CA ASP A 41 -3.40 -3.33 4.81
C ASP A 41 -3.94 -3.47 3.40
N LEU A 42 -3.53 -2.59 2.52
CA LEU A 42 -3.98 -2.64 1.15
C LEU A 42 -3.48 -3.90 0.45
N LYS A 43 -2.22 -4.24 0.67
CA LYS A 43 -1.66 -5.46 0.09
C LYS A 43 -2.40 -6.70 0.58
N ASN A 44 -2.72 -6.73 1.86
CA ASN A 44 -3.44 -7.86 2.42
C ASN A 44 -4.81 -8.00 1.78
N LYS A 45 -5.50 -6.90 1.57
CA LYS A 45 -6.80 -6.95 0.94
C LYS A 45 -6.70 -7.47 -0.48
N MET A 46 -5.68 -7.04 -1.20
CA MET A 46 -5.50 -7.50 -2.56
C MET A 46 -5.15 -8.98 -2.59
N GLN A 47 -4.32 -9.42 -1.66
CA GLN A 47 -3.96 -10.82 -1.58
C GLN A 47 -5.14 -11.69 -1.20
N GLU A 48 -5.95 -11.22 -0.28
CA GLU A 48 -7.14 -11.99 0.11
C GLU A 48 -8.04 -12.21 -1.08
N SER A 49 -8.19 -11.17 -1.88
CA SER A 49 -9.02 -11.29 -3.06
C SER A 49 -8.45 -12.33 -4.01
N ASP A 50 -7.13 -12.31 -4.18
CA ASP A 50 -6.46 -13.26 -5.04
C ASP A 50 -6.60 -14.68 -4.51
N LEU A 51 -6.40 -14.85 -3.22
CA LEU A 51 -6.47 -16.17 -2.63
C LEU A 51 -7.86 -16.75 -2.75
N ALA A 52 -8.87 -15.94 -2.46
CA ALA A 52 -10.24 -16.42 -2.57
C ALA A 52 -10.54 -16.84 -3.99
N PHE A 53 -10.02 -16.10 -4.93
CA PHE A 53 -10.24 -16.40 -6.32
C PHE A 53 -9.50 -17.66 -6.73
N GLY A 54 -8.30 -17.80 -6.25
CA GLY A 54 -7.47 -18.93 -6.63
C GLY A 54 -7.93 -20.23 -6.04
N GLN A 55 -8.65 -20.17 -4.94
CA GLN A 55 -9.10 -21.37 -4.30
C GLN A 55 -10.32 -21.98 -4.93
N VAL A 56 -10.97 -21.28 -5.75
CA VAL A 56 -12.11 -21.84 -6.47
C VAL A 56 -11.65 -22.76 -7.56
#